data_6f5ffa2a5c81f3c8a106402fd26608e7
#
_entry.id   6f5ffa2a5c81f3c8a106402fd26608e7
#
_cell.length_a   1.000
_cell.length_b   1.000
_cell.length_c   1.000
_cell.angle_alpha   90.00
_cell.angle_beta   90.00
_cell.angle_gamma   90.00
#
_symmetry.space_group_name_H-M   'P 1'
#
loop_
_entity.id
_entity.type
_entity.pdbx_description
1 polymer ?
#
loop_
_entity_poly.entity_id
_entity_poly.type
_entity_poly.pdbx_seq_one_letter_code
_entity_poly.pdbx_strand_id
1 'polypeptide(L)'
;MTTAIIGSGGIGSAIARELAAGGETLRLASADHESARTLAAKIGPAAVAAAGNRDALQGADAVVLALRFTVLKSVIDELADRLAGKLVVVPSNPITADAHGNISHLLPQGEPSGKVVAEWLPTGAHLAMAFGTLPADLLESSSNQSPVRAVLFYATDDDRAGQQVERLIRTAGFEPVKVGGLEQSGRLEVGGDLHELVVGPAQARSLTGAA
;
A
#
# COMPACT_ATOMS: atom_id res chain seq x y z
N MET A 1 -10.47 -4.00 -12.13
CA MET A 1 -10.84 -3.07 -11.06
C MET A 1 -10.13 -1.77 -11.36
N THR A 2 -10.63 -0.64 -10.92
CA THR A 2 -9.92 0.64 -11.06
C THR A 2 -9.34 1.02 -9.72
N THR A 3 -8.02 1.26 -9.67
CA THR A 3 -7.31 1.61 -8.45
C THR A 3 -6.77 3.04 -8.53
N ALA A 4 -7.13 3.86 -7.55
CA ALA A 4 -6.50 5.16 -7.35
C ALA A 4 -5.17 4.99 -6.61
N ILE A 5 -4.12 5.71 -7.03
CA ILE A 5 -2.87 5.79 -6.28
C ILE A 5 -2.61 7.26 -5.97
N ILE A 6 -2.56 7.57 -4.69
CA ILE A 6 -2.25 8.91 -4.19
C ILE A 6 -0.84 8.91 -3.65
N GLY A 7 0.04 9.64 -4.30
CA GLY A 7 1.47 9.68 -4.07
C GLY A 7 2.26 9.00 -5.19
N SER A 8 3.10 9.78 -5.89
CA SER A 8 3.98 9.34 -6.97
C SER A 8 5.47 9.28 -6.57
N GLY A 9 5.74 9.13 -5.27
CA GLY A 9 7.07 8.85 -4.74
C GLY A 9 7.57 7.44 -5.10
N GLY A 10 8.71 7.02 -4.57
CA GLY A 10 9.31 5.71 -4.87
C GLY A 10 8.32 4.55 -4.77
N ILE A 11 7.71 4.35 -3.58
CA ILE A 11 6.75 3.26 -3.33
C ILE A 11 5.50 3.37 -4.21
N GLY A 12 4.88 4.56 -4.30
CA GLY A 12 3.68 4.74 -5.12
C GLY A 12 3.94 4.49 -6.59
N SER A 13 5.10 4.90 -7.11
CA SER A 13 5.52 4.64 -8.48
C SER A 13 5.79 3.16 -8.75
N ALA A 14 6.43 2.44 -7.81
CA ALA A 14 6.67 1.01 -7.91
C ALA A 14 5.34 0.24 -7.94
N ILE A 15 4.45 0.50 -6.97
CA ILE A 15 3.11 -0.12 -6.92
C ILE A 15 2.35 0.16 -8.23
N ALA A 16 2.38 1.39 -8.73
CA ALA A 16 1.69 1.76 -9.97
C ALA A 16 2.18 0.95 -11.16
N ARG A 17 3.51 0.81 -11.33
CA ARG A 17 4.10 0.03 -12.42
C ARG A 17 3.71 -1.44 -12.35
N GLU A 18 3.83 -2.06 -11.17
CA GLU A 18 3.53 -3.48 -11.00
C GLU A 18 2.04 -3.78 -11.19
N LEU A 19 1.14 -2.95 -10.66
CA LEU A 19 -0.30 -3.10 -10.86
C LEU A 19 -0.69 -2.92 -12.33
N ALA A 20 -0.11 -1.92 -13.02
CA ALA A 20 -0.37 -1.70 -14.45
C ALA A 20 0.14 -2.86 -15.31
N ALA A 21 1.33 -3.39 -15.02
CA ALA A 21 1.90 -4.56 -15.68
C ALA A 21 1.00 -5.79 -15.51
N GLY A 22 0.33 -5.92 -14.36
CA GLY A 22 -0.67 -6.97 -14.09
C GLY A 22 -2.06 -6.70 -14.66
N GLY A 23 -2.26 -5.59 -15.41
CA GLY A 23 -3.53 -5.27 -16.09
C GLY A 23 -4.53 -4.45 -15.27
N GLU A 24 -4.11 -3.83 -14.17
CA GLU A 24 -4.96 -2.92 -13.39
C GLU A 24 -5.10 -1.57 -14.11
N THR A 25 -6.27 -0.97 -14.09
CA THR A 25 -6.50 0.41 -14.55
C THR A 25 -6.24 1.38 -13.41
N LEU A 26 -5.41 2.41 -13.66
CA LEU A 26 -4.94 3.31 -12.61
C LEU A 26 -5.38 4.76 -12.81
N ARG A 27 -5.71 5.41 -11.70
CA ARG A 27 -5.92 6.85 -11.59
C ARG A 27 -4.89 7.41 -10.60
N LEU A 28 -3.95 8.22 -11.10
CA LEU A 28 -2.79 8.68 -10.33
C LEU A 28 -2.99 10.12 -9.87
N ALA A 29 -2.75 10.39 -8.59
CA ALA A 29 -2.68 11.75 -8.05
C ALA A 29 -1.41 11.95 -7.21
N SER A 30 -0.94 13.18 -7.17
CA SER A 30 0.22 13.59 -6.36
C SER A 30 0.08 15.05 -6.00
N ALA A 31 0.70 15.48 -4.89
CA ALA A 31 0.79 16.88 -4.52
C ALA A 31 1.47 17.72 -5.62
N ASP A 32 2.50 17.15 -6.28
CA ASP A 32 3.03 17.64 -7.53
C ASP A 32 2.31 16.93 -8.70
N HIS A 33 1.40 17.64 -9.33
CA HIS A 33 0.60 17.11 -10.45
C HIS A 33 1.46 16.66 -11.63
N GLU A 34 2.61 17.31 -11.90
CA GLU A 34 3.50 16.94 -13.00
C GLU A 34 4.17 15.58 -12.76
N SER A 35 4.45 15.24 -11.50
CA SER A 35 4.94 13.91 -11.14
C SER A 35 3.92 12.81 -11.47
N ALA A 36 2.62 13.04 -11.20
CA ALA A 36 1.55 12.10 -11.56
C ALA A 36 1.40 11.96 -13.08
N ARG A 37 1.49 13.07 -13.84
CA ARG A 37 1.46 13.07 -15.32
C ARG A 37 2.64 12.30 -15.91
N THR A 38 3.85 12.57 -15.43
CA THR A 38 5.05 11.89 -15.86
C THR A 38 4.97 10.38 -15.62
N LEU A 39 4.49 9.97 -14.44
CA LEU A 39 4.30 8.55 -14.12
C LEU A 39 3.24 7.91 -15.03
N ALA A 40 2.09 8.56 -15.23
CA ALA A 40 1.05 8.07 -16.13
C ALA A 40 1.56 7.91 -17.57
N ALA A 41 2.31 8.89 -18.09
CA ALA A 41 2.89 8.82 -19.41
C ALA A 41 3.90 7.66 -19.58
N LYS A 42 4.69 7.36 -18.54
CA LYS A 42 5.63 6.23 -18.53
C LYS A 42 4.92 4.88 -18.48
N ILE A 43 3.81 4.77 -17.76
CA ILE A 43 3.00 3.55 -17.69
C ILE A 43 2.21 3.33 -18.98
N GLY A 44 1.72 4.40 -19.61
CA GLY A 44 0.94 4.32 -20.84
C GLY A 44 -0.57 4.15 -20.60
N PRO A 45 -1.29 3.43 -21.47
CA PRO A 45 -2.75 3.45 -21.54
C PRO A 45 -3.46 2.89 -20.27
N ALA A 46 -2.74 2.15 -19.43
CA ALA A 46 -3.29 1.61 -18.18
C ALA A 46 -3.42 2.66 -17.08
N ALA A 47 -2.82 3.86 -17.24
CA ALA A 47 -2.79 4.88 -16.21
C ALA A 47 -3.20 6.26 -16.73
N VAL A 48 -3.99 6.99 -15.95
CA VAL A 48 -4.32 8.40 -16.21
C VAL A 48 -3.95 9.24 -15.00
N ALA A 49 -3.40 10.42 -15.24
CA ALA A 49 -3.20 11.42 -14.20
C ALA A 49 -4.53 12.12 -13.90
N ALA A 50 -4.96 12.07 -12.66
CA ALA A 50 -6.13 12.76 -12.16
C ALA A 50 -5.80 14.23 -11.84
N ALA A 51 -6.80 15.11 -11.87
CA ALA A 51 -6.61 16.53 -11.55
C ALA A 51 -6.27 16.78 -10.06
N GLY A 52 -6.49 15.80 -9.19
CA GLY A 52 -6.18 15.84 -7.76
C GLY A 52 -6.68 14.59 -7.05
N ASN A 53 -6.49 14.53 -5.72
CA ASN A 53 -6.84 13.35 -4.91
C ASN A 53 -8.31 12.96 -5.07
N ARG A 54 -9.23 13.92 -4.97
CA ARG A 54 -10.67 13.67 -5.09
C ARG A 54 -11.08 13.16 -6.47
N ASP A 55 -10.45 13.68 -7.53
CA ASP A 55 -10.69 13.23 -8.90
C ASP A 55 -10.14 11.80 -9.10
N ALA A 56 -9.01 11.45 -8.50
CA ALA A 56 -8.47 10.11 -8.59
C ALA A 56 -9.43 9.04 -8.04
N LEU A 57 -10.26 9.37 -7.04
CA LEU A 57 -11.23 8.45 -6.45
C LEU A 57 -12.51 8.27 -7.27
N GLN A 58 -12.74 9.05 -8.34
CA GLN A 58 -13.93 8.89 -9.19
C GLN A 58 -13.89 7.54 -9.92
N GLY A 59 -14.90 6.70 -9.67
CA GLY A 59 -15.00 5.36 -10.27
C GLY A 59 -13.92 4.37 -9.80
N ALA A 60 -13.09 4.74 -8.81
CA ALA A 60 -12.13 3.81 -8.23
C ALA A 60 -12.80 2.87 -7.22
N ASP A 61 -12.45 1.60 -7.29
CA ASP A 61 -12.88 0.55 -6.34
C ASP A 61 -11.95 0.50 -5.12
N ALA A 62 -10.68 0.83 -5.33
CA ALA A 62 -9.62 0.85 -4.32
C ALA A 62 -8.80 2.13 -4.38
N VAL A 63 -8.20 2.50 -3.26
CA VAL A 63 -7.21 3.57 -3.20
C VAL A 63 -5.98 3.10 -2.43
N VAL A 64 -4.80 3.34 -3.00
CA VAL A 64 -3.50 3.18 -2.35
C VAL A 64 -3.02 4.56 -1.91
N LEU A 65 -2.89 4.76 -0.61
CA LEU A 65 -2.39 6.00 -0.01
C LEU A 65 -0.87 5.89 0.21
N ALA A 66 -0.10 6.00 -0.88
CA ALA A 66 1.37 5.89 -0.87
C ALA A 66 2.04 7.21 -0.44
N LEU A 67 1.77 7.61 0.79
CA LEU A 67 2.12 8.89 1.39
C LEU A 67 3.08 8.71 2.57
N ARG A 68 3.78 9.77 2.95
CA ARG A 68 4.46 9.80 4.26
C ARG A 68 3.42 9.76 5.38
N PHE A 69 3.69 9.04 6.45
CA PHE A 69 2.76 8.88 7.56
C PHE A 69 2.31 10.22 8.16
N THR A 70 3.22 11.22 8.18
CA THR A 70 2.96 12.57 8.70
C THR A 70 1.87 13.35 7.97
N VAL A 71 1.58 13.01 6.70
CA VAL A 71 0.53 13.68 5.90
C VAL A 71 -0.68 12.79 5.67
N LEU A 72 -0.61 11.53 6.08
CA LEU A 72 -1.64 10.53 5.77
C LEU A 72 -3.01 10.93 6.35
N LYS A 73 -3.04 11.35 7.63
CA LYS A 73 -4.29 11.75 8.29
C LYS A 73 -4.98 12.91 7.56
N SER A 74 -4.22 13.95 7.18
CA SER A 74 -4.81 15.10 6.50
C SER A 74 -5.42 14.75 5.14
N VAL A 75 -4.82 13.80 4.42
CA VAL A 75 -5.37 13.32 3.14
C VAL A 75 -6.58 12.41 3.37
N ILE A 76 -6.60 11.59 4.41
CA ILE A 76 -7.78 10.81 4.79
C ILE A 76 -8.94 11.75 5.14
N ASP A 77 -8.70 12.80 5.93
CA ASP A 77 -9.71 13.79 6.31
C ASP A 77 -10.27 14.53 5.06
N GLU A 78 -9.40 14.91 4.10
CA GLU A 78 -9.79 15.50 2.81
C GLU A 78 -10.74 14.60 2.00
N LEU A 79 -10.53 13.28 2.08
CA LEU A 79 -11.21 12.30 1.24
C LEU A 79 -12.31 11.52 1.96
N ALA A 80 -12.59 11.82 3.23
CA ALA A 80 -13.45 11.01 4.09
C ALA A 80 -14.82 10.71 3.46
N ASP A 81 -15.45 11.68 2.80
CA ASP A 81 -16.75 11.53 2.11
C ASP A 81 -16.69 10.62 0.86
N ARG A 82 -15.50 10.20 0.43
CA ARG A 82 -15.25 9.38 -0.77
C ARG A 82 -14.70 8.00 -0.51
N LEU A 83 -14.30 7.70 0.74
CA LEU A 83 -13.64 6.45 1.10
C LEU A 83 -14.62 5.34 1.47
N ALA A 84 -15.87 5.66 1.85
CA ALA A 84 -16.87 4.67 2.18
C ALA A 84 -17.09 3.67 1.02
N GLY A 85 -17.12 2.38 1.35
CA GLY A 85 -17.28 1.27 0.41
C GLY A 85 -16.03 0.92 -0.41
N LYS A 86 -14.92 1.65 -0.28
CA LYS A 86 -13.68 1.40 -1.00
C LYS A 86 -12.67 0.62 -0.15
N LEU A 87 -11.85 -0.19 -0.83
CA LEU A 87 -10.60 -0.68 -0.24
C LEU A 87 -9.62 0.49 -0.10
N VAL A 88 -9.11 0.69 1.11
CA VAL A 88 -8.03 1.63 1.41
C VAL A 88 -6.77 0.83 1.75
N VAL A 89 -5.75 0.92 0.91
CA VAL A 89 -4.46 0.28 1.11
C VAL A 89 -3.45 1.31 1.59
N VAL A 90 -2.77 1.02 2.68
CA VAL A 90 -1.78 1.92 3.27
C VAL A 90 -0.42 1.22 3.35
N PRO A 91 0.54 1.63 2.48
CA PRO A 91 1.92 1.13 2.52
C PRO A 91 2.82 1.96 3.45
N SER A 92 2.29 2.98 4.12
CA SER A 92 3.08 3.94 4.89
C SER A 92 3.60 3.34 6.19
N ASN A 93 4.88 3.55 6.46
CA ASN A 93 5.50 3.25 7.76
C ASN A 93 5.42 4.47 8.70
N PRO A 94 5.19 4.28 10.01
CA PRO A 94 5.07 5.38 10.99
C PRO A 94 6.45 5.92 11.40
N ILE A 95 7.21 6.38 10.42
CA ILE A 95 8.56 6.90 10.61
C ILE A 95 8.75 8.28 9.97
N THR A 96 9.75 8.99 10.45
CA THR A 96 10.32 10.16 9.78
C THR A 96 11.83 10.00 9.71
N ALA A 97 12.48 10.69 8.75
CA ALA A 97 13.92 10.76 8.65
C ALA A 97 14.36 12.22 8.73
N ASP A 98 15.46 12.48 9.45
CA ASP A 98 16.10 13.79 9.48
C ASP A 98 16.96 14.04 8.23
N ALA A 99 17.60 15.21 8.14
CA ALA A 99 18.47 15.57 7.03
C ALA A 99 19.73 14.68 6.89
N HIS A 100 20.07 13.93 7.93
CA HIS A 100 21.20 12.99 7.97
C HIS A 100 20.77 11.53 7.70
N GLY A 101 19.44 11.30 7.50
CA GLY A 101 18.91 9.97 7.26
C GLY A 101 18.63 9.17 8.55
N ASN A 102 18.73 9.76 9.73
CA ASN A 102 18.38 9.07 10.97
C ASN A 102 16.87 8.90 11.05
N ILE A 103 16.45 7.67 11.28
CA ILE A 103 15.03 7.30 11.38
C ILE A 103 14.55 7.49 12.81
N SER A 104 13.36 8.10 12.94
CA SER A 104 12.63 8.20 14.21
C SER A 104 11.22 7.65 14.03
N HIS A 105 10.75 6.85 14.99
CA HIS A 105 9.38 6.36 15.03
C HIS A 105 8.42 7.48 15.46
N LEU A 106 7.26 7.55 14.82
CA LEU A 106 6.23 8.58 15.07
C LEU A 106 5.16 8.11 16.07
N LEU A 107 5.10 6.80 16.31
CA LEU A 107 4.17 6.19 17.27
C LEU A 107 4.93 5.63 18.48
N PRO A 108 4.29 5.50 19.64
CA PRO A 108 4.85 4.81 20.79
C PRO A 108 5.29 3.38 20.44
N GLN A 109 6.30 2.90 21.16
CA GLN A 109 6.79 1.54 20.97
C GLN A 109 5.67 0.51 21.21
N GLY A 110 5.47 -0.37 20.21
CA GLY A 110 4.45 -1.42 20.25
C GLY A 110 3.05 -0.97 19.84
N GLU A 111 2.85 0.28 19.45
CA GLU A 111 1.59 0.74 18.88
C GLU A 111 1.58 0.51 17.36
N PRO A 112 0.74 -0.42 16.85
CA PRO A 112 0.70 -0.74 15.43
C PRO A 112 -0.01 0.35 14.63
N SER A 113 0.60 0.82 13.53
CA SER A 113 0.04 1.91 12.74
C SER A 113 -1.31 1.58 12.11
N GLY A 114 -1.59 0.31 11.83
CA GLY A 114 -2.88 -0.12 11.31
C GLY A 114 -4.05 0.22 12.23
N LYS A 115 -3.87 0.14 13.56
CA LYS A 115 -4.88 0.55 14.54
C LYS A 115 -5.12 2.04 14.49
N VAL A 116 -4.04 2.82 14.48
CA VAL A 116 -4.08 4.29 14.41
C VAL A 116 -4.75 4.77 13.13
N VAL A 117 -4.41 4.18 11.98
CA VAL A 117 -5.02 4.54 10.70
C VAL A 117 -6.51 4.17 10.65
N ALA A 118 -6.89 3.04 11.25
CA ALA A 118 -8.30 2.63 11.31
C ALA A 118 -9.17 3.67 12.03
N GLU A 119 -8.65 4.34 13.07
CA GLU A 119 -9.36 5.41 13.79
C GLU A 119 -9.55 6.69 12.95
N TRP A 120 -8.70 6.90 11.93
CA TRP A 120 -8.81 8.07 11.04
C TRP A 120 -9.80 7.86 9.90
N LEU A 121 -10.11 6.60 9.58
CA LEU A 121 -10.97 6.28 8.44
C LEU A 121 -12.45 6.45 8.76
N PRO A 122 -13.25 6.93 7.78
CA PRO A 122 -14.70 7.00 7.95
C PRO A 122 -15.33 5.61 8.00
N THR A 123 -16.47 5.52 8.65
CA THR A 123 -17.28 4.30 8.67
C THR A 123 -17.54 3.79 7.25
N GLY A 124 -17.36 2.49 7.05
CA GLY A 124 -17.57 1.82 5.77
C GLY A 124 -16.37 1.83 4.83
N ALA A 125 -15.25 2.44 5.19
CA ALA A 125 -13.98 2.23 4.50
C ALA A 125 -13.37 0.87 4.91
N HIS A 126 -12.74 0.15 3.96
CA HIS A 126 -12.18 -1.18 4.15
C HIS A 126 -10.65 -1.12 4.16
N LEU A 127 -10.03 -1.13 5.35
CA LEU A 127 -8.58 -0.94 5.50
C LEU A 127 -7.78 -2.22 5.32
N ALA A 128 -6.69 -2.14 4.56
CA ALA A 128 -5.60 -3.12 4.56
C ALA A 128 -4.23 -2.42 4.64
N MET A 129 -3.39 -2.85 5.58
CA MET A 129 -1.97 -2.48 5.64
C MET A 129 -1.21 -3.45 4.75
N ALA A 130 -0.65 -2.96 3.63
CA ALA A 130 0.04 -3.78 2.63
C ALA A 130 1.00 -2.95 1.77
N PHE A 131 1.94 -3.60 1.06
CA PHE A 131 2.94 -3.00 0.18
C PHE A 131 3.99 -2.12 0.88
N GLY A 132 4.00 -2.04 2.20
CA GLY A 132 4.94 -1.25 2.98
C GLY A 132 6.12 -2.04 3.55
N THR A 133 6.18 -3.35 3.31
CA THR A 133 7.23 -4.23 3.83
C THR A 133 8.52 -4.19 3.02
N LEU A 134 8.45 -3.82 1.75
CA LEU A 134 9.62 -3.77 0.85
C LEU A 134 9.88 -2.33 0.39
N PRO A 135 11.13 -1.89 0.33
CA PRO A 135 11.50 -0.67 -0.38
C PRO A 135 11.20 -0.78 -1.88
N ALA A 136 11.13 0.35 -2.56
CA ALA A 136 10.63 0.42 -3.95
C ALA A 136 11.41 -0.47 -4.93
N ASP A 137 12.73 -0.48 -4.82
CA ASP A 137 13.64 -1.27 -5.65
C ASP A 137 13.48 -2.78 -5.43
N LEU A 138 13.31 -3.21 -4.17
CA LEU A 138 13.01 -4.60 -3.86
C LEU A 138 11.59 -5.00 -4.30
N LEU A 139 10.61 -4.10 -4.19
CA LEU A 139 9.28 -4.37 -4.70
C LEU A 139 9.31 -4.65 -6.21
N GLU A 140 9.99 -3.81 -6.99
CA GLU A 140 10.12 -3.97 -8.44
C GLU A 140 10.93 -5.22 -8.82
N SER A 141 12.08 -5.45 -8.17
CA SER A 141 12.96 -6.58 -8.51
C SER A 141 12.44 -7.93 -8.04
N SER A 142 11.52 -7.95 -7.07
CA SER A 142 10.94 -9.18 -6.52
C SER A 142 9.59 -9.54 -7.11
N SER A 143 8.99 -8.68 -7.92
CA SER A 143 7.72 -8.97 -8.59
C SER A 143 7.89 -10.06 -9.64
N ASN A 144 6.84 -10.82 -9.88
CA ASN A 144 6.75 -11.84 -10.95
C ASN A 144 7.89 -12.88 -10.95
N GLN A 145 8.52 -13.15 -9.81
CA GLN A 145 9.55 -14.17 -9.72
C GLN A 145 9.03 -15.57 -10.15
N SER A 146 9.89 -16.32 -10.80
CA SER A 146 9.61 -17.68 -11.29
C SER A 146 10.75 -18.62 -10.88
N PRO A 147 10.51 -19.88 -10.52
CA PRO A 147 9.21 -20.58 -10.53
C PRO A 147 8.29 -20.28 -9.34
N VAL A 148 8.76 -19.60 -8.32
CA VAL A 148 7.99 -19.30 -7.10
C VAL A 148 7.94 -17.78 -6.90
N ARG A 149 6.73 -17.24 -6.77
CA ARG A 149 6.53 -15.83 -6.48
C ARG A 149 7.00 -15.49 -5.08
N ALA A 150 7.60 -14.31 -4.93
CA ALA A 150 7.86 -13.73 -3.63
C ALA A 150 6.54 -13.38 -2.93
N VAL A 151 6.55 -13.39 -1.60
CA VAL A 151 5.39 -13.05 -0.78
C VAL A 151 5.33 -11.54 -0.52
N LEU A 152 4.11 -10.98 -0.54
CA LEU A 152 3.81 -9.72 0.14
C LEU A 152 2.86 -9.98 1.31
N PHE A 153 3.29 -9.55 2.49
CA PHE A 153 2.51 -9.66 3.71
C PHE A 153 1.49 -8.53 3.80
N TYR A 154 0.33 -8.82 4.42
CA TYR A 154 -0.68 -7.82 4.70
C TYR A 154 -1.40 -8.09 6.03
N ALA A 155 -1.98 -7.03 6.61
CA ALA A 155 -2.80 -7.09 7.82
C ALA A 155 -4.14 -6.38 7.60
N THR A 156 -5.24 -7.00 8.05
CA THR A 156 -6.58 -6.41 8.03
C THR A 156 -7.54 -7.16 8.96
N ASP A 157 -8.47 -6.43 9.58
CA ASP A 157 -9.59 -6.99 10.35
C ASP A 157 -10.82 -7.28 9.48
N ASP A 158 -10.80 -6.85 8.21
CA ASP A 158 -11.95 -6.85 7.30
C ASP A 158 -11.75 -7.91 6.20
N ASP A 159 -12.65 -8.89 6.14
CA ASP A 159 -12.58 -9.98 5.16
C ASP A 159 -12.74 -9.48 3.72
N ARG A 160 -13.54 -8.43 3.50
CA ARG A 160 -13.68 -7.83 2.17
C ARG A 160 -12.40 -7.11 1.74
N ALA A 161 -11.78 -6.36 2.66
CA ALA A 161 -10.46 -5.77 2.42
C ALA A 161 -9.43 -6.85 2.12
N GLY A 162 -9.45 -7.96 2.87
CA GLY A 162 -8.57 -9.11 2.65
C GLY A 162 -8.67 -9.66 1.23
N GLN A 163 -9.87 -10.01 0.78
CA GLN A 163 -10.09 -10.52 -0.57
C GLN A 163 -9.64 -9.55 -1.67
N GLN A 164 -9.91 -8.26 -1.49
CA GLN A 164 -9.56 -7.24 -2.48
C GLN A 164 -8.05 -6.94 -2.50
N VAL A 165 -7.40 -6.85 -1.33
CA VAL A 165 -5.95 -6.59 -1.28
C VAL A 165 -5.15 -7.79 -1.77
N GLU A 166 -5.58 -9.02 -1.50
CA GLU A 166 -4.96 -10.22 -2.06
C GLU A 166 -5.00 -10.21 -3.60
N ARG A 167 -6.14 -9.81 -4.18
CA ARG A 167 -6.23 -9.64 -5.62
C ARG A 167 -5.21 -8.61 -6.12
N LEU A 168 -5.07 -7.44 -5.48
CA LEU A 168 -4.08 -6.44 -5.87
C LEU A 168 -2.65 -6.96 -5.74
N ILE A 169 -2.34 -7.67 -4.66
CA ILE A 169 -1.01 -8.28 -4.44
C ILE A 169 -0.69 -9.29 -5.54
N ARG A 170 -1.66 -10.16 -5.92
CA ARG A 170 -1.46 -11.10 -7.05
C ARG A 170 -1.31 -10.37 -8.38
N THR A 171 -2.08 -9.30 -8.61
CA THR A 171 -1.96 -8.44 -9.79
C THR A 171 -0.57 -7.81 -9.88
N ALA A 172 0.00 -7.39 -8.75
CA ALA A 172 1.37 -6.86 -8.67
C ALA A 172 2.46 -7.96 -8.77
N GLY A 173 2.10 -9.22 -9.01
CA GLY A 173 3.06 -10.30 -9.25
C GLY A 173 3.57 -11.02 -8.01
N PHE A 174 2.92 -10.87 -6.87
CA PHE A 174 3.30 -11.50 -5.60
C PHE A 174 2.28 -12.54 -5.12
N GLU A 175 2.69 -13.34 -4.14
CA GLU A 175 1.78 -14.21 -3.39
C GLU A 175 1.37 -13.50 -2.09
N PRO A 176 0.07 -13.29 -1.82
CA PRO A 176 -0.38 -12.63 -0.59
C PRO A 176 -0.32 -13.58 0.61
N VAL A 177 0.16 -13.06 1.75
CA VAL A 177 0.09 -13.77 3.03
C VAL A 177 -0.44 -12.83 4.11
N LYS A 178 -1.60 -13.19 4.69
CA LYS A 178 -2.18 -12.48 5.83
C LYS A 178 -1.39 -12.77 7.10
N VAL A 179 -0.98 -11.72 7.82
CA VAL A 179 -0.28 -11.88 9.10
C VAL A 179 -1.23 -11.81 10.31
N GLY A 180 -2.46 -11.41 10.09
CA GLY A 180 -3.48 -11.25 11.13
C GLY A 180 -4.31 -10.00 10.93
N GLY A 181 -4.92 -9.51 12.00
CA GLY A 181 -5.65 -8.25 12.05
C GLY A 181 -4.71 -7.04 12.11
N LEU A 182 -5.30 -5.84 12.23
CA LEU A 182 -4.55 -4.58 12.23
C LEU A 182 -3.60 -4.45 13.43
N GLU A 183 -3.85 -5.16 14.51
CA GLU A 183 -2.93 -5.26 15.67
C GLU A 183 -1.59 -5.93 15.30
N GLN A 184 -1.53 -6.70 14.19
CA GLN A 184 -0.32 -7.33 13.69
C GLN A 184 0.44 -6.46 12.67
N SER A 185 -0.07 -5.26 12.33
CA SER A 185 0.59 -4.40 11.33
C SER A 185 2.01 -3.99 11.74
N GLY A 186 2.31 -3.90 13.03
CA GLY A 186 3.65 -3.61 13.53
C GLY A 186 4.73 -4.59 13.04
N ARG A 187 4.35 -5.84 12.72
CA ARG A 187 5.27 -6.82 12.10
C ARG A 187 5.71 -6.45 10.69
N LEU A 188 4.90 -5.65 10.00
CA LEU A 188 5.12 -5.20 8.62
C LEU A 188 5.93 -3.91 8.54
N GLU A 189 6.05 -3.19 9.66
CA GLU A 189 6.62 -1.86 9.74
C GLU A 189 8.15 -1.90 9.90
N VAL A 190 8.81 -0.78 9.66
CA VAL A 190 10.26 -0.62 9.92
C VAL A 190 10.59 -1.06 11.36
N GLY A 191 11.47 -2.03 11.48
CA GLY A 191 11.83 -2.67 12.76
C GLY A 191 10.97 -3.89 13.12
N GLY A 192 9.93 -4.20 12.36
CA GLY A 192 9.15 -5.43 12.49
C GLY A 192 9.88 -6.64 11.89
N ASP A 193 9.50 -7.84 12.35
CA ASP A 193 10.16 -9.10 11.98
C ASP A 193 9.92 -9.54 10.53
N LEU A 194 8.93 -8.95 9.85
CA LEU A 194 8.60 -9.24 8.45
C LEU A 194 8.99 -8.11 7.48
N HIS A 195 9.60 -7.02 8.00
CA HIS A 195 10.05 -5.92 7.17
C HIS A 195 11.31 -6.31 6.37
N GLU A 196 11.35 -5.89 5.11
CA GLU A 196 12.44 -6.17 4.14
C GLU A 196 12.72 -7.67 3.87
N LEU A 197 11.76 -8.56 4.19
CA LEU A 197 11.90 -9.97 3.86
C LEU A 197 11.38 -10.28 2.46
N VAL A 198 12.26 -10.79 1.59
CA VAL A 198 11.90 -11.38 0.30
C VAL A 198 11.95 -12.91 0.47
N VAL A 199 10.78 -13.51 0.62
CA VAL A 199 10.64 -14.95 0.91
C VAL A 199 9.56 -15.58 0.02
N GLY A 200 9.67 -16.90 -0.18
CA GLY A 200 8.62 -17.68 -0.84
C GLY A 200 7.52 -18.13 0.14
N PRO A 201 6.39 -18.67 -0.39
CA PRO A 201 5.20 -19.01 0.41
C PRO A 201 5.46 -20.02 1.54
N ALA A 202 6.35 -21.00 1.32
CA ALA A 202 6.65 -22.01 2.35
C ALA A 202 7.32 -21.40 3.58
N GLN A 203 8.30 -20.52 3.37
CA GLN A 203 8.98 -19.80 4.45
C GLN A 203 8.05 -18.79 5.11
N ALA A 204 7.25 -18.06 4.33
CA ALA A 204 6.28 -17.10 4.87
C ALA A 204 5.28 -17.77 5.83
N ARG A 205 4.73 -18.94 5.46
CA ARG A 205 3.83 -19.70 6.35
C ARG A 205 4.51 -20.08 7.68
N SER A 206 5.76 -20.49 7.65
CA SER A 206 6.48 -20.82 8.90
C SER A 206 6.70 -19.62 9.81
N LEU A 207 6.84 -18.40 9.24
CA LEU A 207 7.01 -17.16 9.98
C LEU A 207 5.69 -16.61 10.57
N THR A 208 4.57 -16.89 9.92
CA THR A 208 3.26 -16.34 10.32
C THR A 208 2.40 -17.34 11.09
N GLY A 209 2.77 -18.62 11.13
CA GLY A 209 1.92 -19.68 11.69
C GLY A 209 0.65 -19.93 10.87
N ALA A 210 0.56 -19.39 9.64
CA ALA A 210 -0.56 -19.63 8.75
C ALA A 210 -0.50 -21.08 8.21
N ALA A 211 -1.63 -21.78 8.29
CA ALA A 211 -1.78 -23.15 7.83
C ALA A 211 -1.81 -23.24 6.28
#